data_a77ed962beb78776aa3223ed000828fc
#
_entry.id   a77ed962beb78776aa3223ed000828fc
#
_cell.length_a   1.000
_cell.length_b   1.000
_cell.length_c   1.000
_cell.angle_alpha   90.00
_cell.angle_beta   90.00
_cell.angle_gamma   90.00
#
_symmetry.space_group_name_H-M   'P 1'
#
loop_
_entity.id
_entity.type
_entity.pdbx_description
1 polymer ?
#
loop_
_entity_poly.entity_id
_entity_poly.type
_entity_poly.pdbx_seq_one_letter_code
_entity_poly.pdbx_strand_id
1 'polypeptide(L)'
;MKYFALTALAMICSLALFAQTDTTTPRPKTTVPLPRANDHFMLQLGHTTWLGAPDSLQLGGLPRTFNMYFLFDFPFKTNTRFSTAIGAGVATDNVFFDKMSVELAGNSTNLQFRDLSDTNHYKKYKVHTTYIEAPIELRFRSNPENDRRSFKAAIGVKVGLLVNAHTKGKGLENRNGNDIGNHTQKMHSKQYFNSNRISLTGRVGYGNFSLFGSYAATPLFKEGVAAQIRPLTVGLTISGL
;
A
#
# COMPACT_ATOMS: atom_id res chain seq x y z
N MET A 1 -3.49 25.57 -1.83
CA MET A 1 -3.26 24.17 -1.41
C MET A 1 -2.31 24.02 -0.19
N LYS A 2 -1.32 24.92 0.02
CA LYS A 2 -0.40 24.84 1.20
C LYS A 2 -1.10 25.07 2.56
N TYR A 3 -2.19 25.83 2.60
CA TYR A 3 -2.91 26.14 3.85
C TYR A 3 -3.93 25.08 4.27
N PHE A 4 -4.39 24.24 3.36
CA PHE A 4 -5.36 23.16 3.65
C PHE A 4 -4.72 22.02 4.47
N ALA A 5 -3.46 21.72 4.23
CA ALA A 5 -2.71 20.71 5.00
C ALA A 5 -2.41 21.18 6.43
N LEU A 6 -2.16 22.48 6.62
CA LEU A 6 -1.89 23.06 7.95
C LEU A 6 -3.15 23.11 8.81
N THR A 7 -4.31 23.43 8.22
CA THR A 7 -5.60 23.45 8.93
C THR A 7 -6.06 22.05 9.33
N ALA A 8 -5.83 21.03 8.49
CA ALA A 8 -6.14 19.65 8.83
C ALA A 8 -5.27 19.14 9.98
N LEU A 9 -3.98 19.48 10.01
CA LEU A 9 -3.07 19.13 11.11
C LEU A 9 -3.44 19.84 12.42
N ALA A 10 -3.85 21.11 12.36
CA ALA A 10 -4.30 21.87 13.52
C ALA A 10 -5.61 21.33 14.12
N MET A 11 -6.52 20.83 13.27
CA MET A 11 -7.78 20.23 13.70
C MET A 11 -7.59 18.88 14.42
N ILE A 12 -6.59 18.10 14.02
CA ILE A 12 -6.22 16.85 14.70
C ILE A 12 -5.59 17.12 16.07
N CYS A 13 -4.78 18.17 16.21
CA CYS A 13 -4.19 18.58 17.49
C CYS A 13 -5.22 19.14 18.49
N SER A 14 -6.29 19.81 18.03
CA SER A 14 -7.32 20.36 18.92
C SER A 14 -8.22 19.29 19.55
N LEU A 15 -8.39 18.13 18.90
CA LEU A 15 -9.15 17.00 19.47
C LEU A 15 -8.40 16.28 20.62
N ALA A 16 -7.10 16.46 20.75
CA ALA A 16 -6.30 15.89 21.84
C ALA A 16 -6.39 16.68 23.14
N LEU A 17 -6.80 17.97 23.10
CA LEU A 17 -6.84 18.83 24.27
C LEU A 17 -8.11 18.70 25.13
N PHE A 18 -9.17 18.06 24.64
CA PHE A 18 -10.41 17.84 25.42
C PHE A 18 -10.40 16.56 26.28
N ALA A 19 -9.29 15.81 26.33
CA ALA A 19 -9.18 14.56 27.08
C ALA A 19 -8.67 14.73 28.53
N GLN A 20 -8.42 15.97 29.00
CA GLN A 20 -7.91 16.21 30.35
C GLN A 20 -8.93 17.01 31.18
N THR A 21 -9.92 16.32 31.73
CA THR A 21 -10.70 16.81 32.87
C THR A 21 -10.42 15.88 34.05
N ASP A 22 -9.59 16.34 34.97
CA ASP A 22 -9.36 15.71 36.26
C ASP A 22 -10.63 15.82 37.12
N THR A 23 -11.26 14.68 37.34
CA THR A 23 -12.25 14.55 38.44
C THR A 23 -11.66 13.55 39.42
N THR A 24 -11.17 14.08 40.54
CA THR A 24 -10.72 13.32 41.70
C THR A 24 -11.91 12.68 42.43
N THR A 25 -12.24 11.46 42.06
CA THR A 25 -13.07 10.55 42.86
C THR A 25 -12.23 9.33 43.29
N PRO A 26 -12.40 8.76 44.51
CA PRO A 26 -11.61 7.63 44.99
C PRO A 26 -11.84 6.43 44.07
N ARG A 27 -10.79 6.03 43.39
CA ARG A 27 -10.80 4.96 42.38
C ARG A 27 -10.90 3.58 43.10
N PRO A 28 -11.90 2.74 42.77
CA PRO A 28 -11.82 1.33 43.11
C PRO A 28 -10.55 0.73 42.48
N LYS A 29 -9.87 -0.20 43.15
CA LYS A 29 -8.68 -0.87 42.62
C LYS A 29 -9.01 -1.49 41.27
N THR A 30 -8.70 -0.76 40.23
CA THR A 30 -8.84 -1.23 38.86
C THR A 30 -7.73 -2.26 38.67
N THR A 31 -8.10 -3.50 38.45
CA THR A 31 -7.20 -4.53 37.89
C THR A 31 -6.52 -3.89 36.67
N VAL A 32 -5.19 -3.76 36.76
CA VAL A 32 -4.36 -3.29 35.64
C VAL A 32 -4.74 -4.15 34.44
N PRO A 33 -5.26 -3.58 33.34
CA PRO A 33 -5.52 -4.40 32.16
C PRO A 33 -4.19 -5.04 31.77
N LEU A 34 -4.16 -6.36 31.69
CA LEU A 34 -3.03 -7.08 31.10
C LEU A 34 -2.65 -6.38 29.80
N PRO A 35 -1.36 -6.10 29.57
CA PRO A 35 -0.93 -5.45 28.34
C PRO A 35 -1.44 -6.28 27.19
N ARG A 36 -2.36 -5.70 26.44
CA ARG A 36 -2.93 -6.29 25.22
C ARG A 36 -1.77 -6.61 24.29
N ALA A 37 -1.70 -7.83 23.77
CA ALA A 37 -0.73 -8.17 22.74
C ALA A 37 -0.94 -7.18 21.57
N ASN A 38 0.00 -6.25 21.45
CA ASN A 38 -0.11 -5.14 20.51
C ASN A 38 0.27 -5.64 19.12
N ASP A 39 -0.69 -5.67 18.19
CA ASP A 39 -0.47 -5.91 16.77
C ASP A 39 0.29 -4.73 16.14
N HIS A 40 1.51 -4.46 16.64
CA HIS A 40 2.27 -3.31 16.17
C HIS A 40 2.87 -3.53 14.78
N PHE A 41 3.26 -4.74 14.47
CA PHE A 41 3.95 -5.04 13.22
C PHE A 41 3.02 -5.81 12.27
N MET A 42 2.93 -5.34 11.04
CA MET A 42 2.09 -5.91 10.00
C MET A 42 2.86 -6.05 8.70
N LEU A 43 2.93 -7.28 8.19
CA LEU A 43 3.46 -7.61 6.87
C LEU A 43 2.32 -8.00 5.94
N GLN A 44 2.37 -7.51 4.71
CA GLN A 44 1.40 -7.85 3.67
C GLN A 44 2.11 -8.30 2.40
N LEU A 45 1.69 -9.44 1.86
CA LEU A 45 2.10 -9.97 0.57
C LEU A 45 0.86 -10.11 -0.30
N GLY A 46 0.86 -9.53 -1.49
CA GLY A 46 -0.32 -9.52 -2.34
C GLY A 46 -0.02 -9.58 -3.83
N HIS A 47 -1.09 -9.82 -4.57
CA HIS A 47 -1.16 -9.70 -6.01
C HIS A 47 -1.88 -8.41 -6.36
N THR A 48 -1.30 -7.62 -7.27
CA THR A 48 -1.86 -6.33 -7.70
C THR A 48 -2.35 -6.41 -9.13
N THR A 49 -3.60 -6.03 -9.34
CA THR A 49 -4.22 -5.88 -10.67
C THR A 49 -4.38 -4.40 -10.98
N TRP A 50 -4.11 -3.99 -12.22
CA TRP A 50 -4.29 -2.64 -12.70
C TRP A 50 -5.69 -2.48 -13.32
N LEU A 51 -6.64 -1.97 -12.54
CA LEU A 51 -7.98 -1.67 -13.04
C LEU A 51 -7.95 -0.44 -13.94
N GLY A 52 -8.65 -0.51 -15.08
CA GLY A 52 -8.65 0.56 -16.09
C GLY A 52 -7.41 0.59 -16.98
N ALA A 53 -6.58 -0.47 -16.92
CA ALA A 53 -5.52 -0.64 -17.91
C ALA A 53 -6.13 -0.88 -19.31
N PRO A 54 -5.62 -0.24 -20.38
CA PRO A 54 -6.02 -0.56 -21.74
C PRO A 54 -5.67 -2.00 -22.11
N ASP A 55 -6.46 -2.61 -22.99
CA ASP A 55 -6.22 -3.99 -23.46
C ASP A 55 -4.90 -4.13 -24.22
N SER A 56 -4.35 -3.02 -24.73
CA SER A 56 -3.03 -2.99 -25.36
C SER A 56 -1.87 -3.19 -24.39
N LEU A 57 -2.10 -3.11 -23.07
CA LEU A 57 -1.08 -3.35 -22.06
C LEU A 57 -0.96 -4.84 -21.75
N GLN A 58 0.08 -5.47 -22.27
CA GLN A 58 0.39 -6.87 -21.99
C GLN A 58 1.11 -6.97 -20.63
N LEU A 59 0.31 -7.20 -19.59
CA LEU A 59 0.85 -7.47 -18.26
C LEU A 59 1.33 -8.93 -18.21
N GLY A 60 2.59 -9.11 -17.87
CA GLY A 60 3.23 -10.42 -17.79
C GLY A 60 3.58 -10.82 -16.36
N GLY A 61 3.81 -12.11 -16.15
CA GLY A 61 4.24 -12.64 -14.87
C GLY A 61 3.20 -12.46 -13.74
N LEU A 62 3.67 -12.49 -12.50
CA LEU A 62 2.84 -12.29 -11.31
C LEU A 62 3.15 -10.94 -10.66
N PRO A 63 2.31 -9.91 -10.84
CA PRO A 63 2.44 -8.65 -10.12
C PRO A 63 2.40 -8.87 -8.60
N ARG A 64 3.39 -8.30 -7.89
CA ARG A 64 3.59 -8.55 -6.46
C ARG A 64 3.66 -7.25 -5.69
N THR A 65 2.94 -7.23 -4.59
CA THR A 65 3.00 -6.17 -3.58
C THR A 65 3.61 -6.72 -2.31
N PHE A 66 4.51 -5.97 -1.72
CA PHE A 66 5.04 -6.20 -0.38
C PHE A 66 4.90 -4.92 0.43
N ASN A 67 4.20 -5.01 1.56
CA ASN A 67 4.02 -3.87 2.46
C ASN A 67 4.44 -4.26 3.87
N MET A 68 5.00 -3.28 4.58
CA MET A 68 5.41 -3.41 5.96
C MET A 68 4.97 -2.17 6.72
N TYR A 69 4.21 -2.36 7.80
CA TYR A 69 3.69 -1.26 8.63
C TYR A 69 3.97 -1.50 10.10
N PHE A 70 4.17 -0.40 10.80
CA PHE A 70 4.15 -0.33 12.25
C PHE A 70 2.93 0.48 12.69
N LEU A 71 2.08 -0.11 13.54
CA LEU A 71 0.79 0.46 13.92
C LEU A 71 0.67 0.54 15.44
N PHE A 72 0.02 1.60 15.91
CA PHE A 72 -0.42 1.76 17.28
C PHE A 72 -1.92 1.51 17.34
N ASP A 73 -2.36 0.65 18.26
CA ASP A 73 -3.75 0.24 18.44
C ASP A 73 -4.34 0.93 19.67
N PHE A 74 -5.45 1.62 19.47
CA PHE A 74 -6.16 2.39 20.51
C PHE A 74 -7.54 1.77 20.74
N PRO A 75 -7.71 0.90 21.76
CA PRO A 75 -8.98 0.27 22.08
C PRO A 75 -10.02 1.28 22.57
N PHE A 76 -11.28 1.06 22.20
CA PHE A 76 -12.37 1.86 22.72
C PHE A 76 -12.66 1.51 24.18
N LYS A 77 -12.82 2.51 25.04
CA LYS A 77 -13.11 2.32 26.46
C LYS A 77 -14.44 1.62 26.72
N THR A 78 -15.45 1.89 25.90
CA THR A 78 -16.80 1.33 26.04
C THR A 78 -16.87 -0.13 25.59
N ASN A 79 -16.13 -0.50 24.54
CA ASN A 79 -16.12 -1.85 23.99
C ASN A 79 -14.73 -2.20 23.47
N THR A 80 -13.97 -2.96 24.23
CA THR A 80 -12.60 -3.35 23.91
C THR A 80 -12.46 -4.27 22.68
N ARG A 81 -13.57 -4.76 22.11
CA ARG A 81 -13.57 -5.50 20.84
C ARG A 81 -13.27 -4.60 19.65
N PHE A 82 -13.56 -3.31 19.78
CA PHE A 82 -13.27 -2.32 18.76
C PHE A 82 -12.05 -1.50 19.13
N SER A 83 -11.25 -1.15 18.14
CA SER A 83 -10.11 -0.26 18.29
C SER A 83 -9.87 0.53 17.01
N THR A 84 -9.21 1.67 17.14
CA THR A 84 -8.64 2.41 16.02
C THR A 84 -7.14 2.17 15.99
N ALA A 85 -6.59 1.88 14.83
CA ALA A 85 -5.16 1.78 14.64
C ALA A 85 -4.66 2.85 13.68
N ILE A 86 -3.52 3.46 14.02
CA ILE A 86 -2.81 4.41 13.17
C ILE A 86 -1.34 4.03 13.14
N GLY A 87 -0.69 4.23 12.01
CA GLY A 87 0.71 3.87 11.88
C GLY A 87 1.40 4.46 10.68
N ALA A 88 2.58 3.95 10.42
CA ALA A 88 3.38 4.29 9.25
C ALA A 88 4.06 3.04 8.70
N GLY A 89 4.39 3.08 7.41
CA GLY A 89 5.09 1.96 6.79
C GLY A 89 5.51 2.24 5.36
N VAL A 90 5.99 1.18 4.72
CA VAL A 90 6.45 1.20 3.35
C VAL A 90 5.65 0.19 2.54
N ALA A 91 5.16 0.64 1.39
CA ALA A 91 4.48 -0.19 0.41
C ALA A 91 5.24 -0.22 -0.90
N THR A 92 5.45 -1.41 -1.45
CA THR A 92 6.14 -1.61 -2.72
C THR A 92 5.30 -2.42 -3.68
N ASP A 93 5.14 -1.93 -4.89
CA ASP A 93 4.44 -2.63 -5.95
C ASP A 93 5.40 -2.95 -7.10
N ASN A 94 5.32 -4.17 -7.63
CA ASN A 94 6.07 -4.64 -8.79
C ASN A 94 5.08 -5.17 -9.82
N VAL A 95 4.95 -4.50 -10.94
CA VAL A 95 4.11 -4.92 -12.05
C VAL A 95 5.00 -5.29 -13.22
N PHE A 96 4.81 -6.49 -13.74
CA PHE A 96 5.60 -7.04 -14.82
C PHE A 96 4.89 -6.88 -16.16
N PHE A 97 5.66 -6.72 -17.21
CA PHE A 97 5.18 -6.59 -18.59
C PHE A 97 5.77 -7.71 -19.44
N ASP A 98 4.98 -8.17 -20.39
CA ASP A 98 5.42 -9.14 -21.38
C ASP A 98 5.72 -8.43 -22.70
N LYS A 99 6.96 -8.57 -23.20
CA LYS A 99 7.43 -7.96 -24.48
C LYS A 99 7.09 -6.49 -24.67
N MET A 100 7.01 -5.75 -23.59
CA MET A 100 6.72 -4.31 -23.59
C MET A 100 7.78 -3.53 -22.84
N SER A 101 7.93 -2.26 -23.18
CA SER A 101 8.72 -1.29 -22.41
C SER A 101 7.91 -0.04 -22.08
N VAL A 102 8.30 0.61 -21.00
CA VAL A 102 7.69 1.85 -20.51
C VAL A 102 8.79 2.90 -20.42
N GLU A 103 8.67 3.97 -21.18
CA GLU A 103 9.67 5.03 -21.23
C GLU A 103 9.42 6.08 -20.14
N LEU A 104 10.09 5.94 -19.00
CA LEU A 104 9.94 6.87 -17.86
C LEU A 104 10.82 8.12 -17.97
N ALA A 105 11.90 8.08 -18.75
CA ALA A 105 12.89 9.17 -18.82
C ALA A 105 12.81 10.01 -20.09
N GLY A 106 11.75 9.86 -20.89
CA GLY A 106 11.55 10.66 -22.10
C GLY A 106 11.08 12.09 -21.81
N ASN A 107 11.29 12.99 -22.76
CA ASN A 107 10.78 14.36 -22.74
C ASN A 107 9.32 14.46 -23.23
N SER A 108 8.66 13.32 -23.43
CA SER A 108 7.27 13.28 -23.86
C SER A 108 6.32 13.74 -22.76
N THR A 109 5.27 14.46 -23.15
CA THR A 109 4.19 14.83 -22.22
C THR A 109 3.41 13.60 -21.76
N ASN A 110 3.30 12.57 -22.62
CA ASN A 110 2.57 11.35 -22.34
C ASN A 110 3.50 10.18 -22.11
N LEU A 111 3.13 9.31 -21.18
CA LEU A 111 3.85 8.07 -20.91
C LEU A 111 3.70 7.11 -22.08
N GLN A 112 4.83 6.70 -22.67
CA GLN A 112 4.85 5.80 -23.81
C GLN A 112 4.98 4.34 -23.35
N PHE A 113 4.01 3.54 -23.74
CA PHE A 113 4.05 2.08 -23.67
C PHE A 113 4.34 1.56 -25.05
N ARG A 114 5.48 0.87 -25.22
CA ARG A 114 5.90 0.35 -26.53
C ARG A 114 5.79 -1.17 -26.53
N ASP A 115 5.08 -1.69 -27.52
CA ASP A 115 5.10 -3.11 -27.86
C ASP A 115 6.43 -3.44 -28.54
N LEU A 116 7.12 -4.44 -28.04
CA LEU A 116 8.42 -4.93 -28.52
C LEU A 116 8.32 -6.37 -29.01
N SER A 117 7.11 -6.88 -29.30
CA SER A 117 6.90 -8.28 -29.73
C SER A 117 7.71 -8.66 -30.98
N ASP A 118 7.85 -7.69 -31.91
CA ASP A 118 8.56 -7.85 -33.19
C ASP A 118 10.03 -7.42 -33.17
N THR A 119 10.54 -7.01 -32.00
CA THR A 119 11.90 -6.49 -31.85
C THR A 119 12.62 -7.15 -30.66
N ASN A 120 13.82 -6.66 -30.36
CA ASN A 120 14.54 -7.07 -29.16
C ASN A 120 13.81 -6.55 -27.92
N HIS A 121 13.58 -7.42 -26.96
CA HIS A 121 12.85 -7.11 -25.74
C HIS A 121 13.55 -7.72 -24.51
N TYR A 122 13.17 -7.27 -23.32
CA TYR A 122 13.69 -7.85 -22.08
C TYR A 122 12.88 -9.07 -21.68
N LYS A 123 13.57 -10.17 -21.36
CA LYS A 123 13.00 -11.38 -20.77
C LYS A 123 12.17 -11.10 -19.51
N LYS A 124 12.61 -10.13 -18.70
CA LYS A 124 11.90 -9.65 -17.51
C LYS A 124 11.91 -8.14 -17.50
N TYR A 125 10.74 -7.54 -17.66
CA TYR A 125 10.57 -6.11 -17.58
C TYR A 125 9.52 -5.76 -16.54
N LYS A 126 9.80 -4.78 -15.67
CA LYS A 126 8.86 -4.38 -14.63
C LYS A 126 8.89 -2.87 -14.36
N VAL A 127 7.75 -2.37 -13.91
CA VAL A 127 7.61 -1.10 -13.21
C VAL A 127 7.56 -1.39 -11.71
N HIS A 128 8.34 -0.64 -10.96
CA HIS A 128 8.40 -0.71 -9.50
C HIS A 128 8.08 0.65 -8.92
N THR A 129 7.18 0.68 -7.94
CA THR A 129 6.87 1.88 -7.15
C THR A 129 7.06 1.60 -5.67
N THR A 130 7.48 2.62 -4.92
CA THR A 130 7.62 2.58 -3.47
C THR A 130 6.94 3.79 -2.87
N TYR A 131 6.06 3.56 -1.92
CA TYR A 131 5.34 4.58 -1.16
C TYR A 131 5.69 4.49 0.32
N ILE A 132 5.81 5.62 0.98
CA ILE A 132 5.65 5.71 2.44
C ILE A 132 4.17 5.93 2.69
N GLU A 133 3.56 5.11 3.53
CA GLU A 133 2.12 5.14 3.79
C GLU A 133 1.82 5.28 5.28
N ALA A 134 0.74 6.02 5.57
CA ALA A 134 0.13 6.11 6.88
C ALA A 134 -1.25 5.44 6.83
N PRO A 135 -1.38 4.20 7.33
CA PRO A 135 -2.67 3.54 7.48
C PRO A 135 -3.44 4.06 8.70
N ILE A 136 -4.75 4.17 8.54
CA ILE A 136 -5.72 4.41 9.61
C ILE A 136 -6.78 3.33 9.47
N GLU A 137 -6.97 2.51 10.50
CA GLU A 137 -7.89 1.36 10.47
C GLU A 137 -8.84 1.38 11.66
N LEU A 138 -10.11 1.07 11.40
CA LEU A 138 -11.06 0.62 12.41
C LEU A 138 -11.00 -0.90 12.48
N ARG A 139 -10.74 -1.44 13.64
CA ARG A 139 -10.50 -2.87 13.89
C ARG A 139 -11.57 -3.46 14.78
N PHE A 140 -11.96 -4.67 14.47
CA PHE A 140 -12.79 -5.52 15.31
C PHE A 140 -12.04 -6.80 15.68
N ARG A 141 -12.15 -7.23 16.95
CA ARG A 141 -11.62 -8.50 17.46
C ARG A 141 -12.68 -9.20 18.29
N SER A 142 -12.94 -10.46 17.98
CA SER A 142 -13.93 -11.25 18.74
C SER A 142 -13.50 -11.52 20.18
N ASN A 143 -12.19 -11.74 20.40
CA ASN A 143 -11.60 -11.93 21.73
C ASN A 143 -10.41 -10.98 21.93
N PRO A 144 -10.60 -9.86 22.67
CA PRO A 144 -9.54 -8.89 22.92
C PRO A 144 -8.41 -9.40 23.83
N GLU A 145 -8.68 -10.41 24.66
CA GLU A 145 -7.71 -10.95 25.63
C GLU A 145 -6.77 -12.00 25.00
N ASN A 146 -7.25 -12.69 23.94
CA ASN A 146 -6.46 -13.72 23.26
C ASN A 146 -6.42 -13.48 21.75
N ASP A 147 -5.41 -12.75 21.33
CA ASP A 147 -5.21 -12.32 19.94
C ASP A 147 -4.99 -13.49 18.97
N ARG A 148 -4.36 -14.58 19.45
CA ARG A 148 -4.07 -15.78 18.65
C ARG A 148 -5.31 -16.63 18.38
N ARG A 149 -6.36 -16.50 19.19
CA ARG A 149 -7.64 -17.22 19.05
C ARG A 149 -8.81 -16.27 18.83
N SER A 150 -8.57 -15.22 18.07
CA SER A 150 -9.55 -14.18 17.79
C SER A 150 -9.83 -14.09 16.30
N PHE A 151 -11.10 -14.00 15.94
CA PHE A 151 -11.50 -13.52 14.62
C PHE A 151 -11.22 -12.01 14.56
N LYS A 152 -10.61 -11.57 13.49
CA LYS A 152 -10.21 -10.17 13.26
C LYS A 152 -10.82 -9.65 11.97
N ALA A 153 -11.34 -8.44 12.00
CA ALA A 153 -11.75 -7.69 10.83
C ALA A 153 -11.25 -6.25 10.96
N ALA A 154 -10.91 -5.64 9.86
CA ALA A 154 -10.54 -4.22 9.83
C ALA A 154 -10.95 -3.59 8.50
N ILE A 155 -11.34 -2.33 8.58
CA ILE A 155 -11.53 -1.46 7.42
C ILE A 155 -10.75 -0.18 7.65
N GLY A 156 -10.25 0.44 6.60
CA GLY A 156 -9.45 1.64 6.77
C GLY A 156 -9.08 2.34 5.48
N VAL A 157 -8.30 3.38 5.67
CA VAL A 157 -7.74 4.20 4.59
C VAL A 157 -6.23 4.26 4.76
N LYS A 158 -5.50 4.22 3.66
CA LYS A 158 -4.06 4.45 3.63
C LYS A 158 -3.77 5.70 2.80
N VAL A 159 -2.99 6.61 3.35
CA VAL A 159 -2.49 7.78 2.63
C VAL A 159 -1.01 7.58 2.39
N GLY A 160 -0.58 7.66 1.14
CA GLY A 160 0.79 7.38 0.73
C GLY A 160 1.43 8.51 -0.05
N LEU A 161 2.75 8.62 0.10
CA LEU A 161 3.61 9.52 -0.67
C LEU A 161 4.59 8.69 -1.49
N LEU A 162 4.67 8.95 -2.81
CA LEU A 162 5.60 8.27 -3.71
C LEU A 162 7.04 8.68 -3.44
N VAL A 163 7.84 7.73 -2.98
CA VAL A 163 9.27 7.92 -2.72
C VAL A 163 10.10 7.57 -3.94
N ASN A 164 9.79 6.46 -4.58
CA ASN A 164 10.56 5.94 -5.71
C ASN A 164 9.67 5.32 -6.78
N ALA A 165 9.99 5.59 -8.03
CA ALA A 165 9.43 4.90 -9.19
C ALA A 165 10.54 4.61 -10.20
N HIS A 166 10.61 3.37 -10.68
CA HIS A 166 11.59 2.99 -11.69
C HIS A 166 11.12 1.81 -12.53
N THR A 167 11.66 1.72 -13.74
CA THR A 167 11.59 0.51 -14.56
C THR A 167 12.86 -0.31 -14.40
N LYS A 168 12.75 -1.63 -14.56
CA LYS A 168 13.90 -2.53 -14.60
C LYS A 168 13.69 -3.61 -15.65
N GLY A 169 14.55 -3.60 -16.68
CA GLY A 169 14.70 -4.65 -17.67
C GLY A 169 15.89 -5.54 -17.34
N LYS A 170 15.77 -6.86 -17.50
CA LYS A 170 16.84 -7.83 -17.30
C LYS A 170 16.79 -8.94 -18.36
N GLY A 171 17.97 -9.27 -18.91
CA GLY A 171 18.13 -10.27 -19.96
C GLY A 171 17.53 -9.77 -21.27
N LEU A 172 18.35 -9.52 -22.29
CA LEU A 172 17.89 -9.07 -23.59
C LEU A 172 17.70 -10.28 -24.50
N GLU A 173 16.51 -10.40 -25.07
CA GLU A 173 16.15 -11.46 -26.03
C GLU A 173 15.83 -10.83 -27.37
N ASN A 174 16.12 -11.58 -28.45
CA ASN A 174 15.68 -11.19 -29.78
C ASN A 174 14.20 -11.55 -29.99
N ARG A 175 13.62 -11.16 -31.15
CA ARG A 175 12.25 -11.47 -31.53
C ARG A 175 11.87 -12.94 -31.36
N ASN A 176 12.80 -13.86 -31.57
CA ASN A 176 12.57 -15.30 -31.49
C ASN A 176 12.73 -15.88 -30.06
N GLY A 177 12.99 -15.03 -29.07
CA GLY A 177 13.19 -15.46 -27.66
C GLY A 177 14.59 -15.97 -27.36
N ASN A 178 15.57 -15.84 -28.28
CA ASN A 178 16.95 -16.22 -28.04
C ASN A 178 17.65 -15.12 -27.22
N ASP A 179 18.39 -15.53 -26.20
CA ASP A 179 19.16 -14.61 -25.35
C ASP A 179 20.32 -14.00 -26.18
N ILE A 180 20.34 -12.66 -26.25
CA ILE A 180 21.38 -11.90 -26.96
C ILE A 180 22.25 -11.07 -26.00
N GLY A 181 22.01 -11.15 -24.70
CA GLY A 181 22.88 -10.54 -23.72
C GLY A 181 22.25 -10.35 -22.33
N ASN A 182 23.07 -10.50 -21.31
CA ASN A 182 22.63 -10.33 -19.93
C ASN A 182 22.71 -8.84 -19.51
N HIS A 183 21.98 -7.98 -20.21
CA HIS A 183 21.92 -6.56 -19.89
C HIS A 183 20.87 -6.29 -18.81
N THR A 184 21.21 -5.43 -17.85
CA THR A 184 20.24 -4.89 -16.88
C THR A 184 20.17 -3.39 -17.07
N GLN A 185 18.98 -2.91 -17.46
CA GLN A 185 18.70 -1.49 -17.57
C GLN A 185 17.73 -1.09 -16.47
N LYS A 186 18.01 0.05 -15.83
CA LYS A 186 17.15 0.62 -14.80
C LYS A 186 17.02 2.11 -15.06
N MET A 187 15.77 2.59 -15.15
CA MET A 187 15.45 4.01 -15.32
C MET A 187 14.59 4.49 -14.17
N HIS A 188 15.01 5.56 -13.52
CA HIS A 188 14.31 6.19 -12.41
C HIS A 188 13.64 7.47 -12.87
N SER A 189 12.33 7.56 -12.70
CA SER A 189 11.60 8.82 -12.85
C SER A 189 10.24 8.74 -12.16
N LYS A 190 9.87 9.80 -11.45
CA LYS A 190 8.55 9.96 -10.83
C LYS A 190 7.66 10.91 -11.64
N GLN A 191 8.14 11.39 -12.78
CA GLN A 191 7.53 12.46 -13.56
C GLN A 191 6.06 12.18 -13.89
N TYR A 192 5.74 10.96 -14.28
CA TYR A 192 4.43 10.55 -14.77
C TYR A 192 3.49 10.03 -13.68
N PHE A 193 4.03 9.74 -12.50
CA PHE A 193 3.27 9.15 -11.39
C PHE A 193 2.63 10.21 -10.50
N ASN A 194 1.47 9.88 -9.96
CA ASN A 194 0.90 10.67 -8.87
C ASN A 194 1.77 10.56 -7.63
N SER A 195 2.10 11.71 -7.05
CA SER A 195 2.92 11.77 -5.83
C SER A 195 2.15 11.28 -4.61
N ASN A 196 0.82 11.42 -4.60
CA ASN A 196 -0.04 11.05 -3.49
C ASN A 196 -0.88 9.84 -3.89
N ARG A 197 -1.05 8.89 -2.96
CA ARG A 197 -1.93 7.73 -3.10
C ARG A 197 -2.89 7.66 -1.92
N ILE A 198 -4.18 7.59 -2.20
CA ILE A 198 -5.21 7.29 -1.22
C ILE A 198 -5.77 5.93 -1.57
N SER A 199 -5.78 5.01 -0.62
CA SER A 199 -6.29 3.65 -0.83
C SER A 199 -7.28 3.27 0.26
N LEU A 200 -8.38 2.65 -0.14
CA LEU A 200 -9.31 1.98 0.77
C LEU A 200 -8.79 0.58 1.04
N THR A 201 -8.84 0.13 2.28
CA THR A 201 -8.35 -1.21 2.64
C THR A 201 -9.34 -1.92 3.55
N GLY A 202 -9.42 -3.23 3.39
CA GLY A 202 -10.18 -4.12 4.25
C GLY A 202 -9.41 -5.40 4.50
N ARG A 203 -9.58 -6.00 5.67
CA ARG A 203 -8.99 -7.30 5.98
C ARG A 203 -9.88 -8.10 6.92
N VAL A 204 -9.85 -9.41 6.75
CA VAL A 204 -10.51 -10.36 7.63
C VAL A 204 -9.59 -11.56 7.88
N GLY A 205 -9.61 -12.12 9.07
CA GLY A 205 -8.75 -13.24 9.40
C GLY A 205 -8.94 -13.81 10.79
N TYR A 206 -8.06 -14.73 11.13
CA TYR A 206 -8.06 -15.41 12.41
C TYR A 206 -6.62 -15.47 12.96
N GLY A 207 -6.45 -15.14 14.23
CA GLY A 207 -5.15 -15.11 14.88
C GLY A 207 -4.19 -14.12 14.20
N ASN A 208 -3.04 -14.60 13.77
CA ASN A 208 -2.01 -13.77 13.14
C ASN A 208 -2.15 -13.65 11.62
N PHE A 209 -3.06 -14.42 10.98
CA PHE A 209 -3.23 -14.43 9.54
C PHE A 209 -4.54 -13.78 9.11
N SER A 210 -4.49 -12.95 8.08
CA SER A 210 -5.66 -12.31 7.50
C SER A 210 -5.54 -12.24 5.97
N LEU A 211 -6.67 -12.32 5.29
CA LEU A 211 -6.80 -11.88 3.90
C LEU A 211 -7.00 -10.37 3.89
N PHE A 212 -6.37 -9.66 2.98
CA PHE A 212 -6.59 -8.24 2.79
C PHE A 212 -6.92 -7.90 1.35
N GLY A 213 -7.69 -6.83 1.18
CA GLY A 213 -7.92 -6.14 -0.07
C GLY A 213 -7.56 -4.65 0.07
N SER A 214 -7.00 -4.07 -0.98
CA SER A 214 -6.67 -2.64 -1.02
C SER A 214 -6.94 -2.08 -2.41
N TYR A 215 -7.75 -1.05 -2.50
CA TYR A 215 -8.11 -0.36 -3.74
C TYR A 215 -7.58 1.07 -3.72
N ALA A 216 -6.76 1.43 -4.70
CA ALA A 216 -6.28 2.79 -4.86
C ALA A 216 -7.38 3.68 -5.44
N ALA A 217 -7.93 4.57 -4.63
CA ALA A 217 -8.93 5.56 -5.07
C ALA A 217 -8.32 6.63 -5.98
N THR A 218 -7.04 6.98 -5.77
CA THR A 218 -6.28 7.86 -6.65
C THR A 218 -5.65 7.05 -7.78
N PRO A 219 -5.67 7.56 -9.03
CA PRO A 219 -4.97 6.92 -10.15
C PRO A 219 -3.47 6.83 -9.91
N LEU A 220 -2.83 5.82 -10.52
CA LEU A 220 -1.38 5.62 -10.46
C LEU A 220 -0.61 6.73 -11.19
N PHE A 221 -1.10 7.13 -12.37
CA PHE A 221 -0.50 8.15 -13.21
C PHE A 221 -1.21 9.48 -13.05
N LYS A 222 -0.50 10.58 -13.34
CA LYS A 222 -1.06 11.93 -13.39
C LYS A 222 -2.12 12.04 -14.48
N GLU A 223 -3.04 12.96 -14.31
CA GLU A 223 -4.08 13.24 -15.29
C GLU A 223 -3.47 13.71 -16.63
N GLY A 224 -4.03 13.23 -17.74
CA GLY A 224 -3.58 13.56 -19.10
C GLY A 224 -2.28 12.90 -19.55
N VAL A 225 -1.61 12.12 -18.69
CA VAL A 225 -0.30 11.49 -19.00
C VAL A 225 -0.46 10.06 -19.52
N ALA A 226 -1.38 9.31 -18.96
CA ALA A 226 -1.67 7.93 -19.33
C ALA A 226 -3.12 7.58 -18.95
N ALA A 227 -3.54 6.35 -19.25
CA ALA A 227 -4.82 5.83 -18.80
C ALA A 227 -4.97 5.93 -17.27
N GLN A 228 -6.20 6.13 -16.81
CA GLN A 228 -6.53 6.28 -15.38
C GLN A 228 -6.53 4.92 -14.69
N ILE A 229 -5.33 4.36 -14.51
CA ILE A 229 -5.12 3.05 -13.89
C ILE A 229 -5.22 3.16 -12.38
N ARG A 230 -6.03 2.28 -11.76
CA ARG A 230 -6.20 2.20 -10.31
C ARG A 230 -5.81 0.81 -9.83
N PRO A 231 -4.72 0.67 -9.08
CA PRO A 231 -4.32 -0.61 -8.52
C PRO A 231 -5.33 -1.18 -7.53
N LEU A 232 -5.68 -2.46 -7.73
CA LEU A 232 -6.41 -3.30 -6.79
C LEU A 232 -5.47 -4.42 -6.33
N THR A 233 -5.25 -4.53 -5.04
CA THR A 233 -4.36 -5.54 -4.45
C THR A 233 -5.17 -6.46 -3.55
N VAL A 234 -4.95 -7.77 -3.69
CA VAL A 234 -5.49 -8.80 -2.79
C VAL A 234 -4.35 -9.69 -2.32
N GLY A 235 -4.36 -10.08 -1.05
CA GLY A 235 -3.26 -10.89 -0.53
C GLY A 235 -3.41 -11.32 0.92
N LEU A 236 -2.30 -11.75 1.49
CA LEU A 236 -2.17 -12.22 2.86
C LEU A 236 -1.51 -11.18 3.74
N THR A 237 -2.01 -11.04 4.95
CA THR A 237 -1.42 -10.24 6.03
C THR A 237 -0.99 -11.15 7.16
N ILE A 238 0.20 -10.91 7.68
CA ILE A 238 0.68 -11.45 8.95
C ILE A 238 0.80 -10.28 9.91
N SER A 239 0.13 -10.36 11.06
CA SER A 239 0.14 -9.31 12.09
C SER A 239 0.30 -9.91 13.48
N GLY A 240 0.80 -9.12 14.44
CA GLY A 240 1.02 -9.60 15.82
C GLY A 240 2.31 -10.39 15.99
N LEU A 241 3.35 -9.98 15.28
CA LEU A 241 4.71 -10.48 15.42
C LEU A 241 5.46 -9.72 16.52
#